data_1efbb4c00f14d4b6ee39cefeebe0acc3
#
_entry.id   1efbb4c00f14d4b6ee39cefeebe0acc3
#
_cell.length_a   1.000
_cell.length_b   1.000
_cell.length_c   1.000
_cell.angle_alpha   90.00
_cell.angle_beta   90.00
_cell.angle_gamma   90.00
#
_symmetry.space_group_name_H-M   'P 1'
#
loop_
_entity.id
_entity.type
_entity.pdbx_description
1 polymer ?
#
loop_
_entity_poly.entity_id
_entity_poly.type
_entity_poly.pdbx_seq_one_letter_code
_entity_poly.pdbx_strand_id
1 'polypeptide(L)'
;VIISRTAAIITLLFFFQYLRLQSLSRIKRLQQQQLDSNLKYRNLINNMPILYMYEKLIKDEKGRITDTLYIDVNNFFEDRFIMRKEAVGKRGSELFPESMNEFLHFMNIALKEKRSVTFPYYYKKIDTFYDIVVKASDNGEYMHVFCVDSTELHHTQIQLRSTNRKLSMALDVANIVPWKWNLRTHTILCDVNKPIELSNNAGIMDDEQLSVPDSQYFSKIHKEDLEKVKQAYTDLIEGRLQKVNELSLIHIS
;
A
#
# COMPACT_ATOMS: atom_id res chain seq x y z
N VAL A 1 -63.08 -43.84 -27.06
CA VAL A 1 -63.10 -42.52 -26.42
C VAL A 1 -62.48 -42.58 -24.97
N ILE A 2 -62.84 -43.58 -24.14
CA ILE A 2 -62.33 -43.68 -22.75
C ILE A 2 -60.83 -43.97 -22.72
N ILE A 3 -60.32 -44.90 -23.52
CA ILE A 3 -58.87 -45.28 -23.62
C ILE A 3 -57.99 -44.09 -24.07
N SER A 4 -58.50 -43.23 -24.94
CA SER A 4 -57.80 -42.02 -25.42
C SER A 4 -57.63 -40.96 -24.29
N ARG A 5 -58.62 -40.81 -23.42
CA ARG A 5 -58.56 -39.85 -22.29
C ARG A 5 -57.63 -40.31 -21.18
N THR A 6 -57.60 -41.60 -20.87
CA THR A 6 -56.66 -42.17 -19.85
C THR A 6 -55.20 -42.06 -20.30
N ALA A 7 -54.90 -42.33 -21.58
CA ALA A 7 -53.57 -42.18 -22.14
C ALA A 7 -53.10 -40.69 -22.09
N ALA A 8 -53.98 -39.75 -22.38
CA ALA A 8 -53.66 -38.32 -22.29
C ALA A 8 -53.34 -37.88 -20.85
N ILE A 9 -54.09 -38.37 -19.85
CA ILE A 9 -53.83 -38.03 -18.43
C ILE A 9 -52.47 -38.62 -17.99
N ILE A 10 -52.14 -39.84 -18.39
CA ILE A 10 -50.87 -40.46 -18.03
C ILE A 10 -49.70 -39.70 -18.66
N THR A 11 -49.77 -39.31 -19.93
CA THR A 11 -48.75 -38.52 -20.59
C THR A 11 -48.56 -37.14 -19.91
N LEU A 12 -49.67 -36.52 -19.49
CA LEU A 12 -49.63 -35.23 -18.77
C LEU A 12 -48.94 -35.38 -17.40
N LEU A 13 -49.23 -36.46 -16.65
CA LEU A 13 -48.57 -36.77 -15.38
C LEU A 13 -47.09 -37.02 -15.54
N PHE A 14 -46.69 -37.80 -16.57
CA PHE A 14 -45.25 -37.98 -16.87
C PHE A 14 -44.56 -36.69 -17.28
N PHE A 15 -45.21 -35.84 -18.04
CA PHE A 15 -44.69 -34.53 -18.38
C PHE A 15 -44.54 -33.62 -17.18
N PHE A 16 -45.48 -33.56 -16.26
CA PHE A 16 -45.33 -32.83 -14.98
C PHE A 16 -44.24 -33.40 -14.11
N GLN A 17 -44.12 -34.73 -14.02
CA GLN A 17 -43.00 -35.32 -13.26
C GLN A 17 -41.66 -35.00 -13.90
N TYR A 18 -41.54 -35.04 -15.22
CA TYR A 18 -40.33 -34.66 -15.92
C TYR A 18 -39.94 -33.21 -15.67
N LEU A 19 -40.84 -32.27 -15.74
CA LEU A 19 -40.61 -30.85 -15.42
C LEU A 19 -40.20 -30.68 -13.99
N ARG A 20 -40.81 -31.39 -13.04
CA ARG A 20 -40.45 -31.36 -11.63
C ARG A 20 -39.01 -31.88 -11.41
N LEU A 21 -38.63 -32.95 -12.03
CA LEU A 21 -37.30 -33.52 -11.96
C LEU A 21 -36.23 -32.54 -12.54
N GLN A 22 -36.56 -31.92 -13.69
CA GLN A 22 -35.69 -30.88 -14.26
C GLN A 22 -35.53 -29.68 -13.33
N SER A 23 -36.59 -29.17 -12.72
CA SER A 23 -36.53 -28.06 -11.79
C SER A 23 -35.71 -28.39 -10.54
N LEU A 24 -35.88 -29.59 -9.99
CA LEU A 24 -35.09 -30.07 -8.83
C LEU A 24 -33.62 -30.22 -9.18
N SER A 25 -33.28 -30.74 -10.34
CA SER A 25 -31.89 -30.87 -10.80
C SER A 25 -31.21 -29.49 -10.99
N ARG A 26 -31.96 -28.53 -11.52
CA ARG A 26 -31.52 -27.14 -11.68
C ARG A 26 -31.27 -26.45 -10.32
N ILE A 27 -32.16 -26.63 -9.36
CA ILE A 27 -31.99 -26.11 -7.99
C ILE A 27 -30.77 -26.71 -7.33
N LYS A 28 -30.60 -28.04 -7.40
CA LYS A 28 -29.41 -28.70 -6.87
C LYS A 28 -28.10 -28.18 -7.49
N ARG A 29 -28.10 -28.00 -8.81
CA ARG A 29 -26.92 -27.47 -9.51
C ARG A 29 -26.58 -26.05 -9.06
N LEU A 30 -27.58 -25.17 -8.91
CA LEU A 30 -27.37 -23.81 -8.41
C LEU A 30 -26.87 -23.79 -6.97
N GLN A 31 -27.42 -24.63 -6.09
CA GLN A 31 -26.96 -24.78 -4.72
C GLN A 31 -25.50 -25.26 -4.65
N GLN A 32 -25.15 -26.26 -5.49
CA GLN A 32 -23.78 -26.76 -5.55
C GLN A 32 -22.80 -25.67 -6.05
N GLN A 33 -23.16 -24.94 -7.09
CA GLN A 33 -22.34 -23.82 -7.59
C GLN A 33 -22.13 -22.72 -6.54
N GLN A 34 -23.17 -22.43 -5.76
CA GLN A 34 -23.10 -21.44 -4.69
C GLN A 34 -22.21 -21.94 -3.55
N LEU A 35 -22.31 -23.22 -3.19
CA LEU A 35 -21.44 -23.84 -2.19
C LEU A 35 -19.97 -23.82 -2.62
N ASP A 36 -19.70 -24.24 -3.86
CA ASP A 36 -18.35 -24.25 -4.43
C ASP A 36 -17.75 -22.83 -4.48
N SER A 37 -18.55 -21.85 -4.87
CA SER A 37 -18.13 -20.44 -4.86
C SER A 37 -17.80 -19.94 -3.44
N ASN A 38 -18.65 -20.26 -2.47
CA ASN A 38 -18.43 -19.90 -1.07
C ASN A 38 -17.17 -20.57 -0.50
N LEU A 39 -16.93 -21.85 -0.82
CA LEU A 39 -15.72 -22.56 -0.40
C LEU A 39 -14.46 -21.95 -1.02
N LYS A 40 -14.49 -21.63 -2.31
CA LYS A 40 -13.37 -20.91 -2.97
C LYS A 40 -13.08 -19.57 -2.33
N TYR A 41 -14.12 -18.79 -2.08
CA TYR A 41 -13.99 -17.49 -1.39
C TYR A 41 -13.37 -17.63 0.00
N ARG A 42 -13.88 -18.57 0.82
CA ARG A 42 -13.32 -18.85 2.15
C ARG A 42 -11.87 -19.29 2.09
N ASN A 43 -11.53 -20.17 1.15
CA ASN A 43 -10.14 -20.64 0.99
C ASN A 43 -9.21 -19.49 0.61
N LEU A 44 -9.63 -18.58 -0.26
CA LEU A 44 -8.85 -17.39 -0.62
C LEU A 44 -8.60 -16.52 0.61
N ILE A 45 -9.64 -16.15 1.34
CA ILE A 45 -9.54 -15.28 2.52
C ILE A 45 -8.69 -15.93 3.62
N ASN A 46 -8.88 -17.23 3.89
CA ASN A 46 -8.14 -17.93 4.95
C ASN A 46 -6.65 -18.14 4.62
N ASN A 47 -6.27 -18.20 3.35
CA ASN A 47 -4.88 -18.35 2.93
C ASN A 47 -4.18 -17.00 2.64
N MET A 48 -4.86 -15.88 2.78
CA MET A 48 -4.21 -14.56 2.68
C MET A 48 -3.31 -14.31 3.89
N PRO A 49 -2.04 -13.88 3.70
CA PRO A 49 -1.12 -13.58 4.80
C PRO A 49 -1.35 -12.17 5.36
N ILE A 50 -2.63 -11.78 5.50
CA ILE A 50 -3.08 -10.52 6.05
C ILE A 50 -4.24 -10.77 7.00
N LEU A 51 -4.41 -9.93 8.02
CA LEU A 51 -5.58 -10.00 8.89
C LEU A 51 -6.81 -9.55 8.11
N TYR A 52 -7.87 -10.33 8.20
CA TYR A 52 -9.16 -10.00 7.61
C TYR A 52 -10.27 -10.14 8.64
N MET A 53 -11.09 -9.11 8.73
CA MET A 53 -12.29 -9.07 9.56
C MET A 53 -13.47 -8.61 8.72
N TYR A 54 -14.59 -9.26 8.90
CA TYR A 54 -15.88 -8.89 8.33
C TYR A 54 -16.83 -8.52 9.45
N GLU A 55 -17.27 -7.29 9.45
CA GLU A 55 -17.98 -6.70 10.60
C GLU A 55 -19.30 -6.10 10.15
N LYS A 56 -20.38 -6.31 10.94
CA LYS A 56 -21.64 -5.61 10.77
C LYS A 56 -21.54 -4.26 11.48
N LEU A 57 -21.99 -3.20 10.81
CA LEU A 57 -21.97 -1.85 11.34
C LEU A 57 -23.12 -1.59 12.28
N ILE A 58 -22.83 -1.05 13.46
CA ILE A 58 -23.82 -0.56 14.43
C ILE A 58 -23.83 0.96 14.31
N LYS A 59 -24.99 1.52 13.99
CA LYS A 59 -25.15 2.94 13.69
C LYS A 59 -26.12 3.62 14.65
N ASP A 60 -25.89 4.92 14.84
CA ASP A 60 -26.84 5.80 15.54
C ASP A 60 -27.99 6.23 14.61
N GLU A 61 -28.95 6.98 15.15
CA GLU A 61 -30.10 7.52 14.42
C GLU A 61 -29.70 8.46 13.26
N LYS A 62 -28.49 9.00 13.28
CA LYS A 62 -27.93 9.85 12.23
C LYS A 62 -27.15 9.07 11.17
N GLY A 63 -27.12 7.73 11.29
CA GLY A 63 -26.42 6.85 10.36
C GLY A 63 -24.90 6.80 10.56
N ARG A 64 -24.36 7.34 11.65
CA ARG A 64 -22.93 7.28 11.97
C ARG A 64 -22.63 5.95 12.67
N ILE A 65 -21.52 5.32 12.30
CA ILE A 65 -21.03 4.10 12.91
C ILE A 65 -20.58 4.44 14.34
N THR A 66 -21.13 3.75 15.33
CA THR A 66 -20.82 3.90 16.74
C THR A 66 -20.12 2.68 17.33
N ASP A 67 -20.25 1.53 16.67
CA ASP A 67 -19.61 0.27 17.04
C ASP A 67 -19.67 -0.71 15.85
N THR A 68 -19.04 -1.86 15.97
CA THR A 68 -19.14 -2.96 15.01
C THR A 68 -19.46 -4.28 15.73
N LEU A 69 -19.96 -5.26 14.97
CA LEU A 69 -20.17 -6.62 15.41
C LEU A 69 -19.40 -7.56 14.49
N TYR A 70 -18.49 -8.35 15.02
CA TYR A 70 -17.69 -9.31 14.28
C TYR A 70 -18.57 -10.43 13.70
N ILE A 71 -18.58 -10.58 12.38
CA ILE A 71 -19.34 -11.60 11.66
C ILE A 71 -18.43 -12.74 11.22
N ASP A 72 -17.23 -12.43 10.76
CA ASP A 72 -16.24 -13.43 10.36
C ASP A 72 -14.82 -12.86 10.45
N VAL A 73 -13.84 -13.75 10.63
CA VAL A 73 -12.42 -13.45 10.62
C VAL A 73 -11.68 -14.59 9.90
N ASN A 74 -10.50 -14.31 9.35
CA ASN A 74 -9.70 -15.36 8.70
C ASN A 74 -8.75 -16.07 9.67
N ASN A 75 -8.10 -17.16 9.22
CA ASN A 75 -7.16 -17.92 10.02
C ASN A 75 -5.98 -17.07 10.50
N PHE A 76 -5.51 -16.13 9.69
CA PHE A 76 -4.39 -15.27 10.05
C PHE A 76 -4.72 -14.33 11.24
N PHE A 77 -5.99 -13.94 11.38
CA PHE A 77 -6.48 -13.23 12.56
C PHE A 77 -6.52 -14.15 13.79
N GLU A 78 -6.99 -15.41 13.62
CA GLU A 78 -7.05 -16.38 14.73
C GLU A 78 -5.66 -16.68 15.31
N ASP A 79 -4.66 -16.80 14.44
CA ASP A 79 -3.27 -17.10 14.84
C ASP A 79 -2.62 -15.94 15.63
N ARG A 80 -3.08 -14.71 15.42
CA ARG A 80 -2.48 -13.50 16.02
C ARG A 80 -3.22 -12.95 17.24
N PHE A 81 -4.52 -13.16 17.32
CA PHE A 81 -5.37 -12.52 18.34
C PHE A 81 -6.20 -13.53 19.14
N ILE A 82 -7.35 -13.92 18.63
CA ILE A 82 -8.30 -14.81 19.29
C ILE A 82 -9.00 -15.71 18.27
N MET A 83 -9.44 -16.87 18.74
CA MET A 83 -10.16 -17.82 17.89
C MET A 83 -11.45 -17.22 17.32
N ARG A 84 -11.78 -17.56 16.08
CA ARG A 84 -13.02 -17.12 15.38
C ARG A 84 -14.27 -17.30 16.24
N LYS A 85 -14.42 -18.47 16.90
CA LYS A 85 -15.57 -18.77 17.78
C LYS A 85 -15.72 -17.81 18.96
N GLU A 86 -14.64 -17.15 19.37
CA GLU A 86 -14.60 -16.20 20.48
C GLU A 86 -14.78 -14.76 19.96
N ALA A 87 -14.33 -14.49 18.71
CA ALA A 87 -14.48 -13.18 18.07
C ALA A 87 -15.87 -12.96 17.51
N VAL A 88 -16.43 -13.95 16.81
CA VAL A 88 -17.73 -13.83 16.12
C VAL A 88 -18.84 -13.60 17.14
N GLY A 89 -19.68 -12.59 16.87
CA GLY A 89 -20.76 -12.16 17.76
C GLY A 89 -20.33 -11.19 18.86
N LYS A 90 -19.04 -10.85 18.97
CA LYS A 90 -18.54 -9.81 19.88
C LYS A 90 -18.53 -8.45 19.22
N ARG A 91 -18.62 -7.40 20.02
CA ARG A 91 -18.49 -6.03 19.55
C ARG A 91 -17.02 -5.63 19.39
N GLY A 92 -16.74 -4.71 18.45
CA GLY A 92 -15.42 -4.13 18.30
C GLY A 92 -14.93 -3.44 19.56
N SER A 93 -15.80 -2.72 20.24
CA SER A 93 -15.52 -2.08 21.53
C SER A 93 -15.21 -3.05 22.67
N GLU A 94 -15.69 -4.30 22.62
CA GLU A 94 -15.35 -5.33 23.60
C GLU A 94 -13.98 -5.96 23.34
N LEU A 95 -13.65 -6.20 22.06
CA LEU A 95 -12.41 -6.87 21.68
C LEU A 95 -11.22 -5.93 21.66
N PHE A 96 -11.41 -4.73 21.14
CA PHE A 96 -10.36 -3.74 20.92
C PHE A 96 -10.75 -2.34 21.40
N PRO A 97 -11.05 -2.16 22.70
CA PRO A 97 -11.57 -0.90 23.23
C PRO A 97 -10.62 0.29 23.02
N GLU A 98 -9.30 0.05 23.03
CA GLU A 98 -8.29 1.11 22.93
C GLU A 98 -8.21 1.70 21.50
N SER A 99 -8.44 0.88 20.47
CA SER A 99 -8.32 1.29 19.06
C SER A 99 -9.66 1.67 18.44
N MET A 100 -10.77 1.33 19.06
CA MET A 100 -12.09 1.45 18.45
C MET A 100 -12.43 2.87 18.00
N ASN A 101 -12.11 3.88 18.81
CA ASN A 101 -12.40 5.28 18.46
C ASN A 101 -11.70 5.73 17.17
N GLU A 102 -10.43 5.33 17.00
CA GLU A 102 -9.67 5.65 15.80
C GLU A 102 -10.23 4.90 14.58
N PHE A 103 -10.54 3.63 14.73
CA PHE A 103 -11.14 2.81 13.67
C PHE A 103 -12.48 3.35 13.22
N LEU A 104 -13.36 3.71 14.16
CA LEU A 104 -14.66 4.31 13.86
C LEU A 104 -14.55 5.60 13.06
N HIS A 105 -13.54 6.42 13.33
CA HIS A 105 -13.29 7.64 12.55
C HIS A 105 -13.10 7.30 11.07
N PHE A 106 -12.16 6.41 10.74
CA PHE A 106 -11.85 6.03 9.36
C PHE A 106 -12.97 5.21 8.70
N MET A 107 -13.67 4.35 9.45
CA MET A 107 -14.84 3.61 8.96
C MET A 107 -15.99 4.55 8.56
N ASN A 108 -16.24 5.61 9.35
CA ASN A 108 -17.24 6.63 9.00
C ASN A 108 -16.87 7.40 7.74
N ILE A 109 -15.58 7.71 7.53
CA ILE A 109 -15.10 8.31 6.28
C ILE A 109 -15.35 7.36 5.10
N ALA A 110 -14.95 6.08 5.22
CA ALA A 110 -15.14 5.08 4.18
C ALA A 110 -16.62 4.87 3.82
N LEU A 111 -17.51 4.86 4.81
CA LEU A 111 -18.95 4.74 4.61
C LEU A 111 -19.51 5.97 3.87
N LYS A 112 -19.15 7.18 4.30
CA LYS A 112 -19.61 8.43 3.72
C LYS A 112 -19.14 8.62 2.28
N GLU A 113 -17.86 8.36 2.03
CA GLU A 113 -17.23 8.60 0.73
C GLU A 113 -17.38 7.42 -0.25
N LYS A 114 -17.95 6.29 0.22
CA LYS A 114 -18.14 5.05 -0.56
C LYS A 114 -16.87 4.56 -1.26
N ARG A 115 -15.72 4.77 -0.63
CA ARG A 115 -14.40 4.31 -1.10
C ARG A 115 -13.66 3.58 0.02
N SER A 116 -12.62 2.84 -0.34
CA SER A 116 -11.69 2.31 0.66
C SER A 116 -10.86 3.44 1.27
N VAL A 117 -10.63 3.34 2.57
CA VAL A 117 -9.75 4.26 3.33
C VAL A 117 -8.62 3.46 3.93
N THR A 118 -7.40 3.93 3.76
CA THR A 118 -6.19 3.32 4.33
C THR A 118 -5.61 4.25 5.38
N PHE A 119 -5.21 3.69 6.52
CA PHE A 119 -4.55 4.44 7.59
C PHE A 119 -3.54 3.55 8.33
N PRO A 120 -2.42 4.12 8.82
CA PRO A 120 -1.46 3.40 9.63
C PRO A 120 -1.97 3.26 11.06
N TYR A 121 -1.68 2.13 11.71
CA TYR A 121 -1.99 1.89 13.09
C TYR A 121 -0.85 1.12 13.80
N TYR A 122 -0.40 1.63 14.93
CA TYR A 122 0.59 0.95 15.76
C TYR A 122 -0.07 0.21 16.93
N TYR A 123 -0.05 -1.12 16.88
CA TYR A 123 -0.61 -1.95 17.93
C TYR A 123 0.44 -2.26 19.00
N LYS A 124 0.43 -1.44 20.04
CA LYS A 124 1.44 -1.43 21.10
C LYS A 124 1.61 -2.77 21.83
N LYS A 125 0.52 -3.55 22.01
CA LYS A 125 0.56 -4.81 22.76
C LYS A 125 1.47 -5.87 22.16
N ILE A 126 1.65 -5.86 20.84
CA ILE A 126 2.50 -6.81 20.11
C ILE A 126 3.59 -6.12 19.30
N ASP A 127 3.84 -4.82 19.54
CA ASP A 127 4.88 -4.01 18.88
C ASP A 127 4.86 -4.13 17.35
N THR A 128 3.66 -3.98 16.76
CA THR A 128 3.45 -4.21 15.34
C THR A 128 2.78 -3.00 14.68
N PHE A 129 3.30 -2.58 13.54
CA PHE A 129 2.69 -1.57 12.68
C PHE A 129 1.81 -2.26 11.64
N TYR A 130 0.59 -1.76 11.50
CA TYR A 130 -0.35 -2.22 10.48
C TYR A 130 -0.75 -1.07 9.56
N ASP A 131 -0.81 -1.34 8.26
CA ASP A 131 -1.57 -0.53 7.33
C ASP A 131 -2.97 -1.13 7.23
N ILE A 132 -3.96 -0.39 7.73
CA ILE A 132 -5.34 -0.85 7.82
C ILE A 132 -6.14 -0.28 6.67
N VAL A 133 -6.81 -1.16 5.93
CA VAL A 133 -7.72 -0.79 4.85
C VAL A 133 -9.14 -1.15 5.25
N VAL A 134 -10.03 -0.16 5.28
CA VAL A 134 -11.45 -0.34 5.56
C VAL A 134 -12.27 -0.03 4.32
N LYS A 135 -13.24 -0.89 4.00
CA LYS A 135 -14.16 -0.73 2.88
C LYS A 135 -15.57 -1.16 3.26
N ALA A 136 -16.52 -0.24 3.16
CA ALA A 136 -17.93 -0.57 3.37
C ALA A 136 -18.46 -1.44 2.22
N SER A 137 -19.39 -2.37 2.55
CA SER A 137 -20.17 -3.11 1.55
C SER A 137 -21.09 -2.16 0.77
N ASP A 138 -21.54 -2.59 -0.41
CA ASP A 138 -22.36 -1.75 -1.30
C ASP A 138 -23.66 -1.29 -0.66
N ASN A 139 -24.27 -2.13 0.21
CA ASN A 139 -25.46 -1.77 1.00
C ASN A 139 -25.14 -0.92 2.24
N GLY A 140 -23.87 -0.71 2.55
CA GLY A 140 -23.43 0.05 3.72
C GLY A 140 -23.78 -0.55 5.07
N GLU A 141 -24.08 -1.86 5.16
CA GLU A 141 -24.41 -2.54 6.42
C GLU A 141 -23.20 -3.24 7.04
N TYR A 142 -22.18 -3.52 6.25
CA TYR A 142 -21.01 -4.25 6.66
C TYR A 142 -19.72 -3.51 6.31
N MET A 143 -18.65 -3.86 7.00
CA MET A 143 -17.30 -3.36 6.75
C MET A 143 -16.36 -4.54 6.53
N HIS A 144 -15.55 -4.45 5.48
CA HIS A 144 -14.37 -5.28 5.29
C HIS A 144 -13.17 -4.54 5.85
N VAL A 145 -12.44 -5.18 6.74
CA VAL A 145 -11.23 -4.65 7.37
C VAL A 145 -10.07 -5.56 7.05
N PHE A 146 -9.03 -5.01 6.44
CA PHE A 146 -7.78 -5.69 6.14
C PHE A 146 -6.65 -5.00 6.89
N CYS A 147 -5.82 -5.76 7.60
CA CYS A 147 -4.64 -5.22 8.24
C CYS A 147 -3.40 -5.91 7.66
N VAL A 148 -2.55 -5.14 7.04
CA VAL A 148 -1.28 -5.57 6.47
C VAL A 148 -0.16 -5.23 7.46
N ASP A 149 0.61 -6.22 7.87
CA ASP A 149 1.77 -6.00 8.72
C ASP A 149 2.84 -5.21 7.93
N SER A 150 3.08 -3.98 8.34
CA SER A 150 4.06 -3.06 7.75
C SER A 150 5.26 -2.80 8.66
N THR A 151 5.46 -3.63 9.70
CA THR A 151 6.50 -3.45 10.71
C THR A 151 7.90 -3.40 10.11
N GLU A 152 8.25 -4.36 9.26
CA GLU A 152 9.54 -4.41 8.60
C GLU A 152 9.80 -3.18 7.72
N LEU A 153 8.78 -2.75 6.97
CA LEU A 153 8.84 -1.54 6.15
C LEU A 153 9.09 -0.30 7.02
N HIS A 154 8.34 -0.15 8.12
CA HIS A 154 8.52 0.95 9.08
C HIS A 154 9.91 0.97 9.69
N HIS A 155 10.41 -0.17 10.17
CA HIS A 155 11.77 -0.28 10.73
C HIS A 155 12.83 0.07 9.69
N THR A 156 12.70 -0.44 8.47
CA THR A 156 13.63 -0.13 7.36
C THR A 156 13.63 1.36 7.02
N GLN A 157 12.47 2.00 6.97
CA GLN A 157 12.37 3.43 6.72
C GLN A 157 13.02 4.27 7.84
N ILE A 158 12.79 3.90 9.11
CA ILE A 158 13.42 4.58 10.26
C ILE A 158 14.94 4.42 10.20
N GLN A 159 15.43 3.22 9.92
CA GLN A 159 16.85 2.96 9.79
C GLN A 159 17.47 3.73 8.63
N LEU A 160 16.83 3.77 7.48
CA LEU A 160 17.28 4.53 6.32
C LEU A 160 17.36 6.03 6.64
N ARG A 161 16.31 6.59 7.25
CA ARG A 161 16.30 8.00 7.68
C ARG A 161 17.40 8.31 8.67
N SER A 162 17.61 7.42 9.66
CA SER A 162 18.69 7.57 10.65
C SER A 162 20.07 7.54 10.00
N THR A 163 20.29 6.59 9.08
CA THR A 163 21.56 6.46 8.35
C THR A 163 21.82 7.68 7.45
N ASN A 164 20.81 8.13 6.71
CA ASN A 164 20.93 9.34 5.88
C ASN A 164 21.23 10.58 6.73
N ARG A 165 20.58 10.71 7.89
CA ARG A 165 20.85 11.83 8.81
C ARG A 165 22.28 11.79 9.34
N LYS A 166 22.79 10.61 9.74
CA LYS A 166 24.18 10.44 10.18
C LYS A 166 25.17 10.77 9.07
N LEU A 167 24.88 10.31 7.85
CA LEU A 167 25.70 10.62 6.67
C LEU A 167 25.72 12.13 6.39
N SER A 168 24.56 12.77 6.38
CA SER A 168 24.48 14.23 6.20
C SER A 168 25.28 14.98 7.25
N MET A 169 25.14 14.60 8.53
CA MET A 169 25.95 15.21 9.62
C MET A 169 27.44 15.01 9.41
N ALA A 170 27.88 13.82 9.00
CA ALA A 170 29.29 13.54 8.75
C ALA A 170 29.85 14.38 7.59
N LEU A 171 29.09 14.52 6.50
CA LEU A 171 29.43 15.38 5.38
C LEU A 171 29.48 16.86 5.79
N ASP A 172 28.57 17.29 6.67
CA ASP A 172 28.54 18.64 7.23
C ASP A 172 29.80 18.94 8.03
N VAL A 173 30.16 18.05 8.96
CA VAL A 173 31.38 18.22 9.79
C VAL A 173 32.64 18.21 8.93
N ALA A 174 32.68 17.34 7.91
CA ALA A 174 33.82 17.26 6.99
C ALA A 174 33.85 18.39 5.95
N ASN A 175 32.85 19.25 5.93
CA ASN A 175 32.65 20.29 4.92
C ASN A 175 32.68 19.75 3.48
N ILE A 176 32.09 18.54 3.27
CA ILE A 176 32.01 17.89 1.98
C ILE A 176 30.61 18.14 1.40
N VAL A 177 30.56 18.58 0.15
CA VAL A 177 29.33 18.74 -0.61
C VAL A 177 29.22 17.61 -1.63
N PRO A 178 28.32 16.63 -1.43
CA PRO A 178 28.12 15.59 -2.42
C PRO A 178 27.41 16.14 -3.66
N TRP A 179 27.83 15.68 -4.80
CA TRP A 179 27.17 16.00 -6.06
C TRP A 179 27.17 14.78 -7.01
N LYS A 180 26.25 14.78 -7.96
CA LYS A 180 26.10 13.71 -8.94
C LYS A 180 26.03 14.30 -10.34
N TRP A 181 26.85 13.80 -11.24
CA TRP A 181 26.82 14.19 -12.63
C TRP A 181 26.04 13.18 -13.48
N ASN A 182 25.00 13.65 -14.15
CA ASN A 182 24.27 12.88 -15.13
C ASN A 182 24.86 13.16 -16.53
N LEU A 183 25.64 12.23 -17.02
CA LEU A 183 26.33 12.36 -18.32
C LEU A 183 25.37 12.33 -19.53
N ARG A 184 24.16 11.78 -19.37
CA ARG A 184 23.16 11.73 -20.44
C ARG A 184 22.45 13.06 -20.63
N THR A 185 22.11 13.72 -19.52
CA THR A 185 21.37 14.99 -19.52
C THR A 185 22.29 16.20 -19.41
N HIS A 186 23.60 15.99 -19.24
CA HIS A 186 24.59 17.04 -19.02
C HIS A 186 24.22 17.96 -17.84
N THR A 187 23.76 17.34 -16.74
CA THR A 187 23.35 18.06 -15.54
C THR A 187 24.08 17.57 -14.30
N ILE A 188 24.37 18.50 -13.40
CA ILE A 188 24.93 18.24 -12.08
C ILE A 188 23.83 18.45 -11.06
N LEU A 189 23.63 17.45 -10.20
CA LEU A 189 22.70 17.46 -9.08
C LEU A 189 23.51 17.70 -7.80
N CYS A 190 23.14 18.70 -7.01
CA CYS A 190 23.72 19.00 -5.70
C CYS A 190 22.63 19.26 -4.66
N ASP A 191 22.99 19.16 -3.38
CA ASP A 191 22.08 19.43 -2.26
C ASP A 191 21.70 20.94 -2.24
N VAL A 192 20.40 21.24 -2.14
CA VAL A 192 19.87 22.62 -2.09
C VAL A 192 20.38 23.37 -0.88
N ASN A 193 20.58 22.69 0.25
CA ASN A 193 21.02 23.28 1.50
C ASN A 193 22.53 23.57 1.55
N LYS A 194 23.27 23.02 0.59
CA LYS A 194 24.70 23.27 0.37
C LYS A 194 24.94 23.50 -1.10
N PRO A 195 24.41 24.61 -1.67
CA PRO A 195 24.76 24.91 -3.03
C PRO A 195 26.29 25.06 -3.06
N ILE A 196 26.97 24.20 -3.82
CA ILE A 196 28.20 24.67 -4.45
C ILE A 196 27.80 26.05 -4.94
N GLU A 197 28.53 27.11 -4.67
CA GLU A 197 28.21 28.49 -5.05
C GLU A 197 27.99 28.67 -6.58
N LEU A 198 27.30 27.73 -7.17
CA LEU A 198 27.08 27.51 -8.59
C LEU A 198 25.79 28.16 -9.09
N SER A 199 24.88 28.53 -8.19
CA SER A 199 23.57 28.96 -8.66
C SER A 199 23.33 30.44 -8.50
N ASN A 200 23.69 31.20 -9.49
CA ASN A 200 22.92 32.38 -9.82
C ASN A 200 21.69 31.92 -10.65
N ASN A 201 20.60 31.53 -9.98
CA ASN A 201 19.22 31.50 -10.45
C ASN A 201 18.82 30.73 -11.72
N ALA A 202 19.51 29.68 -12.16
CA ALA A 202 19.12 28.96 -13.38
C ALA A 202 18.92 27.43 -13.22
N GLY A 203 18.74 26.94 -12.00
CA GLY A 203 18.52 25.51 -11.76
C GLY A 203 17.05 25.14 -11.59
N ILE A 204 16.67 23.95 -12.01
CA ILE A 204 15.38 23.34 -11.69
C ILE A 204 15.50 22.74 -10.30
N MET A 205 14.67 23.22 -9.36
CA MET A 205 14.58 22.68 -8.00
C MET A 205 13.57 21.53 -8.00
N ASP A 206 14.01 20.36 -7.56
CA ASP A 206 13.16 19.24 -7.20
C ASP A 206 13.37 19.00 -5.71
N ASP A 207 12.31 18.95 -4.92
CA ASP A 207 12.12 18.96 -3.44
C ASP A 207 13.36 19.08 -2.52
N GLU A 208 14.52 18.56 -2.86
CA GLU A 208 15.76 18.63 -2.06
C GLU A 208 17.04 18.73 -2.91
N GLN A 209 16.95 18.76 -4.25
CA GLN A 209 18.11 18.78 -5.12
C GLN A 209 18.05 19.90 -6.16
N LEU A 210 19.18 20.58 -6.33
CA LEU A 210 19.38 21.58 -7.37
C LEU A 210 20.03 20.92 -8.59
N SER A 211 19.37 20.99 -9.73
CA SER A 211 19.91 20.52 -11.02
C SER A 211 20.42 21.72 -11.84
N VAL A 212 21.70 21.72 -12.16
CA VAL A 212 22.32 22.76 -12.98
C VAL A 212 23.00 22.14 -14.21
N PRO A 213 23.05 22.83 -15.36
CA PRO A 213 23.83 22.37 -16.51
C PRO A 213 25.32 22.22 -16.14
N ASP A 214 25.97 21.16 -16.63
CA ASP A 214 27.38 20.90 -16.37
C ASP A 214 28.31 22.00 -16.94
N SER A 215 27.89 22.65 -18.03
CA SER A 215 28.58 23.82 -18.58
C SER A 215 28.69 24.97 -17.59
N GLN A 216 27.68 25.14 -16.72
CA GLN A 216 27.70 26.17 -15.68
C GLN A 216 28.71 25.85 -14.58
N TYR A 217 28.87 24.57 -14.23
CA TYR A 217 29.91 24.11 -13.32
C TYR A 217 31.30 24.34 -13.88
N PHE A 218 31.56 23.91 -15.10
CA PHE A 218 32.88 24.07 -15.74
C PHE A 218 33.24 25.55 -15.99
N SER A 219 32.27 26.44 -16.17
CA SER A 219 32.54 27.87 -16.34
C SER A 219 33.16 28.55 -15.12
N LYS A 220 32.98 27.97 -13.92
CA LYS A 220 33.52 28.50 -12.66
C LYS A 220 34.94 28.03 -12.33
N ILE A 221 35.42 27.01 -13.04
CA ILE A 221 36.79 26.51 -12.87
C ILE A 221 37.76 27.50 -13.52
N HIS A 222 38.88 27.79 -12.82
CA HIS A 222 39.90 28.67 -13.38
C HIS A 222 40.43 28.12 -14.72
N LYS A 223 40.68 29.01 -15.67
CA LYS A 223 41.03 28.62 -17.06
C LYS A 223 42.25 27.70 -17.16
N GLU A 224 43.23 27.89 -16.26
CA GLU A 224 44.44 27.07 -16.23
C GLU A 224 44.17 25.63 -15.76
N ASP A 225 43.15 25.42 -14.90
CA ASP A 225 42.78 24.14 -14.37
C ASP A 225 41.71 23.42 -15.21
N LEU A 226 40.98 24.17 -16.02
CA LEU A 226 39.81 23.67 -16.75
C LEU A 226 40.14 22.45 -17.65
N GLU A 227 41.20 22.53 -18.44
CA GLU A 227 41.56 21.45 -19.38
C GLU A 227 42.04 20.22 -18.61
N LYS A 228 42.77 20.39 -17.50
CA LYS A 228 43.24 19.31 -16.65
C LYS A 228 42.07 18.59 -15.97
N VAL A 229 41.09 19.35 -15.45
CA VAL A 229 39.88 18.80 -14.82
C VAL A 229 39.04 18.06 -15.86
N LYS A 230 38.79 18.63 -17.03
CA LYS A 230 38.06 17.96 -18.11
C LYS A 230 38.73 16.66 -18.54
N GLN A 231 40.05 16.65 -18.71
CA GLN A 231 40.79 15.44 -19.09
C GLN A 231 40.65 14.35 -18.00
N ALA A 232 40.79 14.71 -16.74
CA ALA A 232 40.65 13.78 -15.63
C ALA A 232 39.24 13.15 -15.55
N TYR A 233 38.18 13.93 -15.79
CA TYR A 233 36.84 13.40 -15.88
C TYR A 233 36.61 12.54 -17.14
N THR A 234 37.19 12.90 -18.28
CA THR A 234 37.14 12.07 -19.50
C THR A 234 37.80 10.71 -19.26
N ASP A 235 38.96 10.68 -18.59
CA ASP A 235 39.66 9.46 -18.25
C ASP A 235 38.88 8.58 -17.26
N LEU A 236 38.13 9.20 -16.33
CA LEU A 236 37.23 8.50 -15.42
C LEU A 236 36.04 7.88 -16.17
N ILE A 237 35.39 8.63 -17.07
CA ILE A 237 34.26 8.19 -17.88
C ILE A 237 34.64 7.04 -18.80
N GLU A 238 35.82 7.10 -19.43
CA GLU A 238 36.35 6.06 -20.31
C GLU A 238 36.96 4.87 -19.56
N GLY A 239 36.92 4.89 -18.20
CA GLY A 239 37.43 3.81 -17.36
C GLY A 239 38.94 3.72 -17.26
N ARG A 240 39.66 4.75 -17.71
CA ARG A 240 41.13 4.82 -17.57
C ARG A 240 41.55 5.12 -16.13
N LEU A 241 40.73 5.79 -15.36
CA LEU A 241 40.92 6.07 -13.95
C LEU A 241 39.74 5.51 -13.13
N GLN A 242 39.99 5.06 -11.92
CA GLN A 242 38.96 4.62 -10.98
C GLN A 242 38.45 5.75 -10.08
N LYS A 243 39.24 6.79 -9.87
CA LYS A 243 38.89 7.98 -9.10
C LYS A 243 39.72 9.15 -9.55
N VAL A 244 39.18 10.35 -9.38
CA VAL A 244 39.88 11.61 -9.62
C VAL A 244 40.00 12.37 -8.31
N ASN A 245 41.23 12.82 -7.98
CA ASN A 245 41.54 13.72 -6.88
C ASN A 245 42.27 14.94 -7.48
N GLU A 246 41.52 15.92 -7.94
CA GLU A 246 42.07 17.15 -8.50
C GLU A 246 41.71 18.33 -7.59
N LEU A 247 42.70 19.16 -7.30
CA LEU A 247 42.51 20.43 -6.64
C LEU A 247 42.42 21.49 -7.73
N SER A 248 41.31 22.19 -7.84
CA SER A 248 41.12 23.29 -8.76
C SER A 248 40.77 24.57 -8.03
N LEU A 249 41.25 25.71 -8.54
CA LEU A 249 40.83 27.00 -8.06
C LEU A 249 39.43 27.32 -8.67
N ILE A 250 38.49 27.66 -7.83
CA ILE A 250 37.17 28.11 -8.26
C ILE A 250 37.13 29.64 -8.14
N HIS A 251 36.72 30.32 -9.17
CA HIS A 251 36.43 31.75 -9.12
C HIS A 251 35.24 32.00 -8.21
N ILE A 252 35.50 32.59 -7.04
CA ILE A 252 34.49 33.17 -6.17
C ILE A 252 34.34 34.62 -6.63
N SER A 253 33.26 34.90 -7.35
CA SER A 253 32.88 36.26 -7.72
C SER A 253 31.84 36.80 -6.78
#